data_ee08f535db4be4ec04b2890d667dd3f2
#
_entry.id   ee08f535db4be4ec04b2890d667dd3f2
#
_cell.length_a   1.000
_cell.length_b   1.000
_cell.length_c   1.000
_cell.angle_alpha   90.00
_cell.angle_beta   90.00
_cell.angle_gamma   90.00
#
_symmetry.space_group_name_H-M   'P 1'
#
loop_
_entity.id
_entity.type
_entity.pdbx_description
1 polymer ?
#
loop_
_entity_poly.entity_id
_entity_poly.type
_entity_poly.pdbx_seq_one_letter_code
_entity_poly.pdbx_strand_id
1 'polypeptide(L)'
;MRKKNILKIHLLGEFYMENKNYRFPQETKKSTQLILLIAYLMMYRHTVVSKEKLIKILWKEDESDKPEGALRNLVYRARKELQKFYPDNPELSFILSKGNTYAWNSEIPCEIDIVQMDELCKKIEEEEAPEASYQYCKELLSNYMEDFMFEFHTQDWVELQKTYYDNNLMRATNRSCKLLMDKEYYDEVIKLCDTLGFKH
;
A
#
# COMPACT_ATOMS: atom_id res chain seq x y z
N MET A 1 9.88 -24.62 13.39
CA MET A 1 9.36 -23.24 13.55
C MET A 1 8.04 -23.13 12.79
N ARG A 2 6.92 -22.85 13.47
CA ARG A 2 5.65 -22.55 12.78
C ARG A 2 5.86 -21.30 11.94
N LYS A 3 5.70 -21.37 10.62
CA LYS A 3 5.65 -20.16 9.75
C LYS A 3 4.58 -19.25 10.34
N LYS A 4 4.99 -18.08 10.86
CA LYS A 4 4.04 -17.04 11.32
C LYS A 4 3.03 -16.80 10.21
N ASN A 5 1.75 -16.82 10.54
CA ASN A 5 0.68 -16.45 9.62
C ASN A 5 0.69 -14.92 9.49
N ILE A 6 1.55 -14.40 8.60
CA ILE A 6 1.75 -12.97 8.39
C ILE A 6 0.67 -12.46 7.43
N LEU A 7 0.12 -11.31 7.73
CA LEU A 7 -0.81 -10.61 6.87
C LEU A 7 -0.03 -9.90 5.76
N LYS A 8 -0.33 -10.22 4.51
CA LYS A 8 0.19 -9.50 3.34
C LYS A 8 -0.82 -8.48 2.87
N ILE A 9 -0.35 -7.30 2.51
CA ILE A 9 -1.17 -6.17 2.09
C ILE A 9 -0.59 -5.64 0.80
N HIS A 10 -1.42 -5.60 -0.22
CA HIS A 10 -1.09 -5.13 -1.56
C HIS A 10 -1.84 -3.84 -1.82
N LEU A 11 -1.09 -2.79 -2.08
CA LEU A 11 -1.55 -1.44 -2.39
C LEU A 11 -1.14 -1.01 -3.80
N LEU A 12 -0.17 -1.72 -4.41
CA LEU A 12 0.18 -1.54 -5.80
C LEU A 12 -0.68 -2.48 -6.66
N GLY A 13 -1.26 -1.94 -7.72
CA GLY A 13 -2.27 -2.64 -8.50
C GLY A 13 -3.65 -2.62 -7.83
N GLU A 14 -4.34 -3.72 -7.89
CA GLU A 14 -5.61 -3.94 -7.18
C GLU A 14 -5.35 -4.04 -5.67
N PHE A 15 -6.14 -3.32 -4.87
CA PHE A 15 -6.03 -3.45 -3.41
C PHE A 15 -6.51 -4.82 -2.95
N TYR A 16 -5.66 -5.54 -2.24
CA TYR A 16 -6.09 -6.72 -1.49
C TYR A 16 -5.20 -6.99 -0.27
N MET A 17 -5.73 -7.74 0.66
CA MET A 17 -5.07 -8.26 1.85
C MET A 17 -5.24 -9.77 1.88
N GLU A 18 -4.19 -10.49 2.24
CA GLU A 18 -4.28 -11.96 2.34
C GLU A 18 -3.40 -12.53 3.43
N ASN A 19 -3.80 -13.67 3.91
CA ASN A 19 -2.97 -14.59 4.68
C ASN A 19 -3.34 -16.04 4.31
N LYS A 20 -2.87 -17.02 5.05
CA LYS A 20 -3.18 -18.45 4.78
C LYS A 20 -4.66 -18.79 4.89
N ASN A 21 -5.44 -18.02 5.65
CA ASN A 21 -6.80 -18.34 6.01
C ASN A 21 -7.83 -17.58 5.17
N TYR A 22 -7.48 -16.36 4.73
CA TYR A 22 -8.46 -15.44 4.19
C TYR A 22 -7.83 -14.46 3.20
N ARG A 23 -8.63 -14.01 2.21
CA ARG A 23 -8.32 -12.90 1.29
C ARG A 23 -9.46 -11.89 1.32
N PHE A 24 -9.13 -10.61 1.37
CA PHE A 24 -10.06 -9.48 1.32
C PHE A 24 -9.59 -8.46 0.26
N PRO A 25 -10.49 -7.85 -0.53
CA PRO A 25 -11.92 -8.17 -0.64
C PRO A 25 -12.18 -9.51 -1.34
N GLN A 26 -13.33 -10.11 -1.05
CA GLN A 26 -13.82 -11.22 -1.86
C GLN A 26 -14.51 -10.66 -3.11
N GLU A 27 -14.31 -11.29 -4.26
CA GLU A 27 -14.82 -10.83 -5.58
C GLU A 27 -16.31 -10.48 -5.59
N THR A 28 -17.12 -11.17 -4.81
CA THR A 28 -18.57 -10.99 -4.78
C THR A 28 -19.07 -9.88 -3.84
N LYS A 29 -18.18 -9.22 -3.06
CA LYS A 29 -18.57 -8.26 -2.00
C LYS A 29 -17.62 -7.06 -1.91
N LYS A 30 -17.26 -6.47 -3.04
CA LYS A 30 -16.46 -5.24 -3.04
C LYS A 30 -17.29 -4.06 -2.54
N SER A 31 -17.01 -3.58 -1.32
CA SER A 31 -17.55 -2.31 -0.81
C SER A 31 -16.46 -1.26 -0.88
N THR A 32 -16.60 -0.31 -1.80
CA THR A 32 -15.64 0.78 -2.04
C THR A 32 -15.24 1.49 -0.75
N GLN A 33 -16.20 1.97 0.05
CA GLN A 33 -15.89 2.69 1.30
C GLN A 33 -15.18 1.81 2.32
N LEU A 34 -15.47 0.50 2.34
CA LEU A 34 -14.79 -0.42 3.26
C LEU A 34 -13.33 -0.59 2.89
N ILE A 35 -13.03 -0.74 1.61
CA ILE A 35 -11.67 -0.81 1.09
C ILE A 35 -10.92 0.50 1.37
N LEU A 36 -11.52 1.64 1.02
CA LEU A 36 -10.93 2.96 1.24
C LEU A 36 -10.63 3.24 2.72
N LEU A 37 -11.54 2.87 3.64
CA LEU A 37 -11.30 3.01 5.08
C LEU A 37 -10.10 2.18 5.53
N ILE A 38 -10.06 0.90 5.14
CA ILE A 38 -8.99 -0.01 5.56
C ILE A 38 -7.65 0.44 4.97
N ALA A 39 -7.61 0.73 3.68
CA ALA A 39 -6.41 1.19 3.00
C ALA A 39 -5.89 2.51 3.59
N TYR A 40 -6.78 3.48 3.84
CA TYR A 40 -6.39 4.75 4.43
C TYR A 40 -5.79 4.58 5.83
N LEU A 41 -6.44 3.82 6.72
CA LEU A 41 -5.92 3.55 8.07
C LEU A 41 -4.58 2.80 8.00
N MET A 42 -4.42 1.90 7.02
CA MET A 42 -3.17 1.18 6.79
C MET A 42 -2.05 2.10 6.31
N MET A 43 -2.32 2.99 5.36
CA MET A 43 -1.35 3.99 4.90
C MET A 43 -0.84 4.86 6.05
N TYR A 44 -1.73 5.26 6.94
CA TYR A 44 -1.43 6.09 8.10
C TYR A 44 -1.28 5.27 9.40
N ARG A 45 -0.83 4.02 9.31
CA ARG A 45 -0.75 3.04 10.42
C ARG A 45 0.07 3.49 11.64
N HIS A 46 0.94 4.46 11.48
CA HIS A 46 1.76 5.01 12.55
C HIS A 46 1.15 6.28 13.19
N THR A 47 -0.05 6.66 12.77
CA THR A 47 -0.73 7.87 13.26
C THR A 47 -2.17 7.57 13.64
N VAL A 48 -2.76 8.49 14.39
CA VAL A 48 -4.20 8.48 14.66
C VAL A 48 -4.92 9.39 13.68
N VAL A 49 -6.09 8.97 13.19
CA VAL A 49 -6.88 9.73 12.22
C VAL A 49 -8.20 10.17 12.86
N SER A 50 -8.54 11.44 12.77
CA SER A 50 -9.80 11.96 13.32
C SER A 50 -11.01 11.45 12.52
N LYS A 51 -12.16 11.36 13.18
CA LYS A 51 -13.42 10.96 12.54
C LYS A 51 -13.83 11.93 11.43
N GLU A 52 -13.64 13.24 11.67
CA GLU A 52 -13.94 14.26 10.66
C GLU A 52 -13.09 14.06 9.39
N LYS A 53 -11.79 13.75 9.55
CA LYS A 53 -10.91 13.48 8.41
C LYS A 53 -11.34 12.23 7.64
N LEU A 54 -11.71 11.16 8.34
CA LEU A 54 -12.21 9.94 7.68
C LEU A 54 -13.53 10.19 6.95
N ILE A 55 -14.45 10.96 7.54
CA ILE A 55 -15.70 11.31 6.88
C ILE A 55 -15.44 12.07 5.58
N LYS A 56 -14.57 13.08 5.58
CA LYS A 56 -14.22 13.84 4.39
C LYS A 56 -13.58 13.00 3.28
N ILE A 57 -12.84 11.96 3.65
CA ILE A 57 -12.17 11.06 2.71
C ILE A 57 -13.13 10.04 2.11
N LEU A 58 -14.06 9.53 2.93
CA LEU A 58 -14.95 8.45 2.54
C LEU A 58 -16.21 8.91 1.84
N TRP A 59 -16.66 10.13 2.12
CA TRP A 59 -17.87 10.70 1.54
C TRP A 59 -17.62 12.13 1.05
N LYS A 60 -18.17 12.45 -0.11
CA LYS A 60 -18.23 13.84 -0.59
C LYS A 60 -19.21 14.63 0.30
N GLU A 61 -19.02 15.94 0.33
CA GLU A 61 -19.96 16.83 1.02
C GLU A 61 -21.38 16.52 0.51
N ASP A 62 -22.33 16.35 1.41
CA ASP A 62 -23.76 16.05 1.17
C ASP A 62 -24.14 14.58 0.83
N GLU A 63 -23.22 13.62 0.83
CA GLU A 63 -23.58 12.21 0.54
C GLU A 63 -24.21 11.46 1.74
N SER A 64 -24.25 12.05 2.94
CA SER A 64 -24.80 11.38 4.13
C SER A 64 -25.42 12.35 5.14
N ASP A 65 -26.69 12.16 5.46
CA ASP A 65 -27.41 12.95 6.50
C ASP A 65 -26.86 12.70 7.93
N LYS A 66 -26.19 11.57 8.17
CA LYS A 66 -25.63 11.17 9.48
C LYS A 66 -24.23 10.55 9.33
N PRO A 67 -23.23 11.33 8.93
CA PRO A 67 -21.91 10.79 8.56
C PRO A 67 -21.19 10.08 9.72
N GLU A 68 -21.34 10.53 10.96
CA GLU A 68 -20.75 9.86 12.13
C GLU A 68 -21.34 8.47 12.39
N GLY A 69 -22.65 8.31 12.19
CA GLY A 69 -23.32 7.02 12.30
C GLY A 69 -22.88 6.06 11.21
N ALA A 70 -22.77 6.57 9.97
CA ALA A 70 -22.28 5.82 8.82
C ALA A 70 -20.84 5.35 9.05
N LEU A 71 -19.96 6.23 9.54
CA LEU A 71 -18.58 5.88 9.86
C LEU A 71 -18.49 4.81 10.95
N ARG A 72 -19.28 4.93 12.03
CA ARG A 72 -19.30 3.88 13.08
C ARG A 72 -19.69 2.52 12.54
N ASN A 73 -20.72 2.47 11.69
CA ASN A 73 -21.17 1.23 11.05
C ASN A 73 -20.10 0.68 10.10
N LEU A 74 -19.43 1.54 9.36
CA LEU A 74 -18.35 1.14 8.44
C LEU A 74 -17.16 0.55 9.22
N VAL A 75 -16.73 1.20 10.31
CA VAL A 75 -15.68 0.69 11.19
C VAL A 75 -16.06 -0.65 11.83
N TYR A 76 -17.30 -0.81 12.26
CA TYR A 76 -17.80 -2.09 12.78
C TYR A 76 -17.71 -3.20 11.72
N ARG A 77 -18.14 -2.91 10.48
CA ARG A 77 -18.04 -3.84 9.35
C ARG A 77 -16.58 -4.17 9.03
N ALA A 78 -15.69 -3.15 9.03
CA ALA A 78 -14.27 -3.35 8.81
C ALA A 78 -13.64 -4.28 9.86
N ARG A 79 -13.94 -4.07 11.14
CA ARG A 79 -13.47 -4.95 12.21
C ARG A 79 -13.93 -6.40 12.03
N LYS A 80 -15.19 -6.59 11.69
CA LYS A 80 -15.74 -7.94 11.42
C LYS A 80 -15.05 -8.61 10.23
N GLU A 81 -14.80 -7.86 9.19
CA GLU A 81 -14.15 -8.40 8.00
C GLU A 81 -12.69 -8.77 8.29
N LEU A 82 -11.95 -7.89 8.93
CA LEU A 82 -10.55 -8.08 9.29
C LEU A 82 -10.34 -9.22 10.31
N GLN A 83 -11.33 -9.46 11.18
CA GLN A 83 -11.29 -10.57 12.15
C GLN A 83 -11.18 -11.95 11.49
N LYS A 84 -11.63 -12.09 10.23
CA LYS A 84 -11.55 -13.36 9.48
C LYS A 84 -10.10 -13.78 9.17
N PHE A 85 -9.15 -12.87 9.20
CA PHE A 85 -7.74 -13.21 9.05
C PHE A 85 -7.18 -14.02 10.23
N TYR A 86 -7.72 -13.78 11.44
CA TYR A 86 -7.28 -14.44 12.67
C TYR A 86 -8.51 -14.90 13.49
N PRO A 87 -9.27 -15.89 13.00
CA PRO A 87 -10.52 -16.32 13.64
C PRO A 87 -10.29 -16.90 15.05
N ASP A 88 -9.12 -17.45 15.29
CA ASP A 88 -8.74 -18.05 16.59
C ASP A 88 -8.31 -16.99 17.64
N ASN A 89 -8.27 -15.71 17.28
CA ASN A 89 -7.91 -14.62 18.17
C ASN A 89 -8.98 -13.51 18.17
N PRO A 90 -10.14 -13.72 18.79
CA PRO A 90 -11.26 -12.79 18.76
C PRO A 90 -10.97 -11.45 19.46
N GLU A 91 -10.00 -11.41 20.37
CA GLU A 91 -9.59 -10.18 21.08
C GLU A 91 -8.69 -9.27 20.25
N LEU A 92 -8.18 -9.76 19.11
CA LEU A 92 -7.31 -8.99 18.24
C LEU A 92 -8.12 -7.91 17.51
N SER A 93 -7.92 -6.66 17.86
CA SER A 93 -8.55 -5.54 17.18
C SER A 93 -7.61 -4.93 16.15
N PHE A 94 -8.00 -4.93 14.88
CA PHE A 94 -7.27 -4.32 13.78
C PHE A 94 -7.37 -2.79 13.76
N ILE A 95 -8.54 -2.28 14.14
CA ILE A 95 -8.81 -0.84 14.17
C ILE A 95 -9.07 -0.43 15.61
N LEU A 96 -8.16 0.32 16.17
CA LEU A 96 -8.26 0.90 17.49
C LEU A 96 -9.12 2.17 17.45
N SER A 97 -9.83 2.47 18.54
CA SER A 97 -10.57 3.73 18.71
C SER A 97 -10.23 4.36 20.04
N LYS A 98 -9.93 5.67 20.02
CA LYS A 98 -9.68 6.46 21.21
C LYS A 98 -10.32 7.85 21.05
N GLY A 99 -11.33 8.13 21.85
CA GLY A 99 -12.05 9.40 21.74
C GLY A 99 -12.63 9.60 20.33
N ASN A 100 -12.25 10.71 19.70
CA ASN A 100 -12.71 11.09 18.35
C ASN A 100 -11.78 10.63 17.22
N THR A 101 -10.99 9.54 17.43
CA THR A 101 -10.01 9.06 16.46
C THR A 101 -10.11 7.56 16.23
N TYR A 102 -9.62 7.13 15.08
CA TYR A 102 -9.32 5.74 14.74
C TYR A 102 -7.85 5.59 14.34
N ALA A 103 -7.30 4.40 14.57
CA ALA A 103 -5.95 4.06 14.15
C ALA A 103 -5.89 2.59 13.73
N TRP A 104 -4.97 2.26 12.83
CA TRP A 104 -4.58 0.87 12.61
C TRP A 104 -3.81 0.36 13.82
N ASN A 105 -3.99 -0.91 14.17
CA ASN A 105 -3.19 -1.54 15.21
C ASN A 105 -1.82 -1.93 14.65
N SER A 106 -0.80 -1.12 14.94
CA SER A 106 0.57 -1.34 14.46
C SER A 106 1.27 -2.56 15.07
N GLU A 107 0.70 -3.19 16.11
CA GLU A 107 1.23 -4.42 16.69
C GLU A 107 0.95 -5.66 15.82
N ILE A 108 0.05 -5.54 14.84
CA ILE A 108 -0.25 -6.62 13.90
C ILE A 108 0.88 -6.71 12.88
N PRO A 109 1.64 -7.83 12.87
CA PRO A 109 2.73 -7.99 11.91
C PRO A 109 2.16 -8.16 10.51
N CYS A 110 2.58 -7.29 9.60
CA CYS A 110 2.18 -7.32 8.20
C CYS A 110 3.36 -7.04 7.27
N GLU A 111 3.31 -7.63 6.09
CA GLU A 111 4.16 -7.32 4.95
C GLU A 111 3.34 -6.45 4.00
N ILE A 112 3.88 -5.31 3.59
CA ILE A 112 3.19 -4.33 2.75
C ILE A 112 4.10 -4.02 1.56
N ASP A 113 3.58 -4.15 0.35
CA ASP A 113 4.33 -3.99 -0.90
C ASP A 113 4.98 -2.60 -1.03
N ILE A 114 4.26 -1.53 -0.70
CA ILE A 114 4.82 -0.17 -0.74
C ILE A 114 5.99 0.04 0.25
N VAL A 115 6.02 -0.69 1.38
CA VAL A 115 7.15 -0.63 2.31
C VAL A 115 8.36 -1.35 1.72
N GLN A 116 8.13 -2.50 1.09
CA GLN A 116 9.19 -3.24 0.40
C GLN A 116 9.74 -2.43 -0.78
N MET A 117 8.87 -1.75 -1.53
CA MET A 117 9.25 -0.82 -2.59
C MET A 117 10.13 0.32 -2.06
N ASP A 118 9.71 1.00 -0.97
CA ASP A 118 10.48 2.10 -0.37
C ASP A 118 11.86 1.62 0.14
N GLU A 119 11.92 0.42 0.76
CA GLU A 119 13.18 -0.18 1.19
C GLU A 119 14.11 -0.48 0.00
N LEU A 120 13.56 -0.94 -1.11
CA LEU A 120 14.34 -1.23 -2.32
C LEU A 120 14.82 0.04 -3.00
N CYS A 121 13.97 1.08 -3.08
CA CYS A 121 14.36 2.40 -3.56
C CYS A 121 15.52 2.98 -2.73
N LYS A 122 15.45 2.85 -1.40
CA LYS A 122 16.52 3.29 -0.51
C LYS A 122 17.84 2.53 -0.76
N LYS A 123 17.78 1.21 -0.92
CA LYS A 123 18.97 0.41 -1.26
C LYS A 123 19.60 0.89 -2.57
N ILE A 124 18.81 1.18 -3.59
CA ILE A 124 19.30 1.71 -4.87
C ILE A 124 19.98 3.07 -4.69
N GLU A 125 19.41 3.95 -3.85
CA GLU A 125 19.97 5.28 -3.60
C GLU A 125 21.32 5.22 -2.88
N GLU A 126 21.52 4.26 -1.98
CA GLU A 126 22.72 4.07 -1.18
C GLU A 126 23.79 3.20 -1.87
N GLU A 127 23.43 2.49 -2.95
CA GLU A 127 24.32 1.53 -3.61
C GLU A 127 25.33 2.22 -4.55
N GLU A 128 26.57 1.78 -4.47
CA GLU A 128 27.67 2.27 -5.32
C GLU A 128 28.22 1.21 -6.28
N ALA A 129 27.90 -0.08 -6.04
CA ALA A 129 28.29 -1.16 -6.94
C ALA A 129 27.26 -1.29 -8.08
N PRO A 130 27.69 -1.16 -9.35
CA PRO A 130 26.78 -1.13 -10.50
C PRO A 130 25.98 -2.43 -10.66
N GLU A 131 26.61 -3.59 -10.42
CA GLU A 131 25.95 -4.89 -10.54
C GLU A 131 24.83 -5.05 -9.49
N ALA A 132 25.08 -4.64 -8.26
CA ALA A 132 24.07 -4.70 -7.18
C ALA A 132 22.93 -3.70 -7.45
N SER A 133 23.26 -2.47 -7.86
CA SER A 133 22.28 -1.44 -8.24
C SER A 133 21.38 -1.93 -9.38
N TYR A 134 21.95 -2.58 -10.40
CA TYR A 134 21.19 -3.18 -11.49
C TYR A 134 20.20 -4.24 -10.98
N GLN A 135 20.65 -5.15 -10.11
CA GLN A 135 19.78 -6.22 -9.58
C GLN A 135 18.62 -5.65 -8.75
N TYR A 136 18.90 -4.67 -7.87
CA TYR A 136 17.86 -4.00 -7.10
C TYR A 136 16.86 -3.24 -8.00
N CYS A 137 17.36 -2.53 -9.02
CA CYS A 137 16.49 -1.81 -9.95
C CYS A 137 15.64 -2.77 -10.79
N LYS A 138 16.21 -3.88 -11.24
CA LYS A 138 15.48 -4.94 -11.94
C LYS A 138 14.38 -5.55 -11.07
N GLU A 139 14.67 -5.82 -9.79
CA GLU A 139 13.68 -6.30 -8.82
C GLU A 139 12.58 -5.26 -8.62
N LEU A 140 12.93 -3.99 -8.46
CA LEU A 140 12.00 -2.87 -8.32
C LEU A 140 11.04 -2.80 -9.50
N LEU A 141 11.54 -2.78 -10.74
CA LEU A 141 10.73 -2.71 -11.94
C LEU A 141 9.89 -3.97 -12.17
N SER A 142 10.39 -5.15 -11.78
CA SER A 142 9.64 -6.40 -11.97
C SER A 142 8.45 -6.55 -11.03
N ASN A 143 8.52 -5.99 -9.82
CA ASN A 143 7.56 -6.26 -8.75
C ASN A 143 6.66 -5.07 -8.40
N TYR A 144 7.06 -3.82 -8.72
CA TYR A 144 6.43 -2.62 -8.19
C TYR A 144 6.08 -1.58 -9.26
N MET A 145 5.85 -2.01 -10.50
CA MET A 145 5.46 -1.11 -11.59
C MET A 145 3.97 -0.77 -11.64
N GLU A 146 3.13 -1.49 -10.89
CA GLU A 146 1.70 -1.23 -10.90
C GLU A 146 1.33 0.06 -10.16
N ASP A 147 0.30 0.74 -10.62
CA ASP A 147 -0.17 1.99 -10.04
C ASP A 147 -0.78 1.75 -8.66
N PHE A 148 -0.53 2.67 -7.73
CA PHE A 148 -1.09 2.61 -6.39
C PHE A 148 -2.63 2.63 -6.45
N MET A 149 -3.25 1.55 -5.96
CA MET A 149 -4.71 1.38 -5.86
C MET A 149 -5.46 1.88 -7.13
N PHE A 150 -5.06 1.40 -8.32
CA PHE A 150 -5.49 1.95 -9.61
C PHE A 150 -7.01 2.03 -9.78
N GLU A 151 -7.80 1.15 -9.14
CA GLU A 151 -9.26 1.18 -9.17
C GLU A 151 -9.86 2.42 -8.48
N PHE A 152 -9.07 3.13 -7.66
CA PHE A 152 -9.50 4.25 -6.83
C PHE A 152 -8.83 5.57 -7.18
N HIS A 153 -8.30 5.72 -8.39
CA HIS A 153 -7.59 6.91 -8.87
C HIS A 153 -8.43 8.21 -8.81
N THR A 154 -9.76 8.11 -8.74
CA THR A 154 -10.65 9.28 -8.57
C THR A 154 -10.68 9.84 -7.14
N GLN A 155 -9.99 9.20 -6.20
CA GLN A 155 -9.84 9.69 -4.84
C GLN A 155 -8.57 10.52 -4.72
N ASP A 156 -8.68 11.79 -4.32
CA ASP A 156 -7.55 12.73 -4.25
C ASP A 156 -6.34 12.19 -3.47
N TRP A 157 -6.59 11.52 -2.35
CA TRP A 157 -5.51 10.97 -1.53
C TRP A 157 -4.82 9.76 -2.21
N VAL A 158 -5.53 8.99 -3.02
CA VAL A 158 -4.96 7.88 -3.81
C VAL A 158 -4.07 8.44 -4.90
N GLU A 159 -4.53 9.47 -5.61
CA GLU A 159 -3.75 10.13 -6.66
C GLU A 159 -2.47 10.78 -6.12
N LEU A 160 -2.53 11.39 -4.93
CA LEU A 160 -1.35 11.91 -4.27
C LEU A 160 -0.34 10.81 -3.92
N GLN A 161 -0.81 9.66 -3.41
CA GLN A 161 0.06 8.52 -3.12
C GLN A 161 0.64 7.90 -4.39
N LYS A 162 -0.18 7.74 -5.44
CA LYS A 162 0.29 7.28 -6.74
C LYS A 162 1.45 8.15 -7.23
N THR A 163 1.26 9.47 -7.26
CA THR A 163 2.30 10.42 -7.66
C THR A 163 3.58 10.27 -6.81
N TYR A 164 3.45 10.05 -5.52
CA TYR A 164 4.60 9.83 -4.63
C TYR A 164 5.37 8.57 -5.01
N TYR A 165 4.69 7.43 -5.19
CA TYR A 165 5.33 6.16 -5.52
C TYR A 165 5.90 6.14 -6.94
N ASP A 166 5.21 6.74 -7.92
CA ASP A 166 5.73 6.91 -9.28
C ASP A 166 7.03 7.73 -9.29
N ASN A 167 7.07 8.82 -8.53
CA ASN A 167 8.27 9.65 -8.40
C ASN A 167 9.44 8.89 -7.71
N ASN A 168 9.16 8.07 -6.69
CA ASN A 168 10.18 7.26 -6.04
C ASN A 168 10.74 6.20 -7.00
N LEU A 169 9.86 5.52 -7.76
CA LEU A 169 10.25 4.55 -8.78
C LEU A 169 11.18 5.19 -9.82
N MET A 170 10.77 6.33 -10.38
CA MET A 170 11.54 7.05 -11.40
C MET A 170 12.87 7.55 -10.86
N ARG A 171 12.90 8.09 -9.64
CA ARG A 171 14.13 8.58 -9.01
C ARG A 171 15.13 7.45 -8.78
N ALA A 172 14.70 6.33 -8.22
CA ALA A 172 15.54 5.16 -7.99
C ALA A 172 16.07 4.58 -9.31
N THR A 173 15.20 4.45 -10.32
CA THR A 173 15.61 3.96 -11.64
C THR A 173 16.64 4.88 -12.30
N ASN A 174 16.38 6.20 -12.29
CA ASN A 174 17.33 7.19 -12.82
C ASN A 174 18.69 7.15 -12.10
N ARG A 175 18.69 6.97 -10.77
CA ARG A 175 19.92 6.83 -9.98
C ARG A 175 20.72 5.60 -10.40
N SER A 176 20.04 4.45 -10.57
CA SER A 176 20.67 3.21 -11.05
C SER A 176 21.21 3.37 -12.46
N CYS A 177 20.42 3.90 -13.40
CA CYS A 177 20.87 4.14 -14.78
C CYS A 177 22.09 5.05 -14.84
N LYS A 178 22.11 6.12 -14.04
CA LYS A 178 23.27 7.03 -13.98
C LYS A 178 24.53 6.31 -13.52
N LEU A 179 24.45 5.54 -12.42
CA LEU A 179 25.57 4.75 -11.90
C LEU A 179 26.09 3.76 -12.94
N LEU A 180 25.19 3.06 -13.65
CA LEU A 180 25.54 2.11 -14.70
C LEU A 180 26.21 2.81 -15.90
N MET A 181 25.71 3.97 -16.32
CA MET A 181 26.33 4.76 -17.40
C MET A 181 27.73 5.24 -17.04
N ASP A 182 27.93 5.72 -15.81
CA ASP A 182 29.24 6.19 -15.32
C ASP A 182 30.27 5.07 -15.26
N LYS A 183 29.82 3.81 -15.26
CA LYS A 183 30.65 2.60 -15.27
C LYS A 183 30.63 1.83 -16.60
N GLU A 184 30.05 2.40 -17.65
CA GLU A 184 29.99 1.86 -19.01
C GLU A 184 29.15 0.56 -19.15
N TYR A 185 28.17 0.32 -18.24
CA TYR A 185 27.24 -0.82 -18.30
C TYR A 185 26.02 -0.48 -19.18
N TYR A 186 26.23 -0.15 -20.44
CA TYR A 186 25.20 0.36 -21.35
C TYR A 186 24.08 -0.65 -21.65
N ASP A 187 24.43 -1.93 -21.77
CA ASP A 187 23.45 -3.00 -22.04
C ASP A 187 22.42 -3.15 -20.89
N GLU A 188 22.89 -2.98 -19.65
CA GLU A 188 22.03 -3.00 -18.45
C GLU A 188 21.11 -1.80 -18.41
N VAL A 189 21.58 -0.63 -18.79
CA VAL A 189 20.75 0.59 -18.90
C VAL A 189 19.64 0.39 -19.92
N ILE A 190 19.96 -0.14 -21.11
CA ILE A 190 18.98 -0.41 -22.17
C ILE A 190 17.87 -1.35 -21.63
N LYS A 191 18.26 -2.46 -20.96
CA LYS A 191 17.30 -3.42 -20.39
C LYS A 191 16.37 -2.79 -19.35
N LEU A 192 16.88 -1.89 -18.49
CA LEU A 192 16.06 -1.18 -17.52
C LEU A 192 15.09 -0.20 -18.21
N CYS A 193 15.57 0.55 -19.21
CA CYS A 193 14.75 1.47 -19.99
C CYS A 193 13.65 0.74 -20.77
N ASP A 194 13.97 -0.40 -21.39
CA ASP A 194 12.98 -1.23 -22.08
C ASP A 194 11.89 -1.71 -21.13
N THR A 195 12.29 -2.19 -19.93
CA THR A 195 11.33 -2.63 -18.91
C THR A 195 10.41 -1.49 -18.47
N LEU A 196 10.95 -0.28 -18.29
CA LEU A 196 10.18 0.90 -17.89
C LEU A 196 9.24 1.38 -19.01
N GLY A 197 9.65 1.27 -20.28
CA GLY A 197 8.86 1.69 -21.45
C GLY A 197 7.58 0.89 -21.66
N PHE A 198 7.45 -0.31 -21.09
CA PHE A 198 6.21 -1.09 -21.13
C PHE A 198 5.13 -0.58 -20.15
N LYS A 199 5.44 0.39 -19.28
CA LYS A 199 4.46 0.98 -18.34
C LYS A 199 3.60 2.10 -18.98
N HIS A 200 3.97 2.62 -20.15
CA HIS A 200 3.33 3.80 -20.79
C HIS A 200 2.65 3.45 -22.11
#